data_9ee4e7428bb9514b19d8ae21e5bc2b02
#
_entry.id   9ee4e7428bb9514b19d8ae21e5bc2b02
#
_cell.length_a   1.000
_cell.length_b   1.000
_cell.length_c   1.000
_cell.angle_alpha   90.00
_cell.angle_beta   90.00
_cell.angle_gamma   90.00
#
_symmetry.space_group_name_H-M   'P 1'
#
loop_
_entity.id
_entity.type
_entity.pdbx_description
1 polymer ?
#
loop_
_entity_poly.entity_id
_entity_poly.type
_entity_poly.pdbx_seq_one_letter_code
_entity_poly.pdbx_strand_id
1 'polypeptide(L)'
;MLWSCAYTWHPTTTVQQVRGRILQQDEAGTNLPDKMRGWYDLVGGGAGFLLIETEDPGEINAFCQPYMDLMDWDVRALIPQEYRAAIKRFRKEV
;
A
#
# COMPACT_ATOMS: atom_id res chain seq x y z
N MET A 1 2.18 -12.96 -1.59
CA MET A 1 1.58 -12.09 -2.62
C MET A 1 1.86 -10.64 -2.30
N LEU A 2 2.19 -9.86 -3.31
CA LEU A 2 2.48 -8.44 -3.16
C LEU A 2 1.23 -7.62 -3.47
N TRP A 3 0.97 -6.62 -2.62
CA TRP A 3 -0.20 -5.74 -2.73
C TRP A 3 0.25 -4.30 -2.89
N SER A 4 -0.42 -3.56 -3.76
CA SER A 4 -0.31 -2.10 -3.85
C SER A 4 -1.47 -1.50 -3.07
N CYS A 5 -1.14 -0.69 -2.07
CA CYS A 5 -2.12 0.03 -1.26
C CYS A 5 -1.96 1.52 -1.53
N ALA A 6 -2.68 2.02 -2.52
CA ALA A 6 -2.64 3.43 -2.89
C ALA A 6 -3.61 4.22 -2.01
N TYR A 7 -3.15 5.37 -1.52
CA TYR A 7 -3.96 6.23 -0.66
C TYR A 7 -4.07 7.63 -1.25
N THR A 8 -5.21 8.24 -0.98
CA THR A 8 -5.47 9.65 -1.28
C THR A 8 -6.13 10.26 -0.06
N TRP A 9 -5.53 11.32 0.50
CA TRP A 9 -6.09 11.98 1.68
C TRP A 9 -7.41 12.66 1.33
N HIS A 10 -8.34 12.66 2.28
CA HIS A 10 -9.55 13.46 2.17
C HIS A 10 -9.17 14.94 2.14
N PRO A 11 -9.97 15.81 1.49
CA PRO A 11 -9.59 17.21 1.28
C PRO A 11 -9.29 18.00 2.56
N THR A 12 -9.91 17.63 3.69
CA THR A 12 -9.75 18.32 4.97
C THR A 12 -8.71 17.68 5.88
N THR A 13 -8.08 16.60 5.44
CA THR A 13 -7.10 15.87 6.24
C THR A 13 -5.80 16.65 6.34
N THR A 14 -5.26 16.76 7.55
CA THR A 14 -4.02 17.51 7.82
C THR A 14 -2.82 16.58 7.97
N VAL A 15 -1.63 17.14 7.78
CA VAL A 15 -0.38 16.43 8.00
C VAL A 15 -0.28 15.91 9.44
N GLN A 16 -0.68 16.73 10.42
CA GLN A 16 -0.65 16.34 11.83
C GLN A 16 -1.56 15.15 12.12
N GLN A 17 -2.74 15.12 11.53
CA GLN A 17 -3.66 13.98 11.69
C GLN A 17 -3.06 12.68 11.15
N VAL A 18 -2.46 12.74 9.96
CA VAL A 18 -1.84 11.55 9.35
C VAL A 18 -0.65 11.07 10.17
N ARG A 19 0.26 11.97 10.49
CA ARG A 19 1.46 11.61 11.27
C ARG A 19 1.12 11.07 12.65
N GLY A 20 0.14 11.69 13.31
CA GLY A 20 -0.34 11.22 14.61
C GLY A 20 -0.93 9.82 14.53
N ARG A 21 -1.71 9.55 13.50
CA ARG A 21 -2.30 8.22 13.30
C ARG A 21 -1.23 7.17 12.98
N ILE A 22 -0.26 7.50 12.14
CA ILE A 22 0.85 6.59 11.83
C ILE A 22 1.61 6.21 13.10
N LEU A 23 1.93 7.18 13.95
CA LEU A 23 2.63 6.91 15.21
C LEU A 23 1.78 6.07 16.16
N GLN A 24 0.49 6.35 16.25
CA GLN A 24 -0.43 5.57 17.07
C GLN A 24 -0.50 4.10 16.62
N GLN A 25 -0.58 3.87 15.32
CA GLN A 25 -0.62 2.51 14.78
C GLN A 25 0.75 1.82 14.86
N ASP A 26 1.84 2.56 14.81
CA ASP A 26 3.18 2.01 15.05
C ASP A 26 3.29 1.45 16.47
N GLU A 27 2.84 2.21 17.46
CA GLU A 27 2.83 1.75 18.86
C GLU A 27 1.93 0.53 19.05
N ALA A 28 0.82 0.46 18.32
CA ALA A 28 -0.09 -0.69 18.37
C ALA A 28 0.43 -1.91 17.59
N GLY A 29 1.48 -1.74 16.79
CA GLY A 29 2.06 -2.82 16.00
C GLY A 29 1.26 -3.18 14.75
N THR A 30 0.42 -2.27 14.25
CA THR A 30 -0.52 -2.56 13.16
C THR A 30 -0.09 -2.06 11.78
N ASN A 31 1.07 -1.41 11.68
CA ASN A 31 1.58 -0.90 10.39
C ASN A 31 2.33 -1.95 9.56
N LEU A 32 2.45 -3.18 10.03
CA LEU A 32 3.10 -4.30 9.32
C LEU A 32 4.50 -3.96 8.79
N PRO A 33 5.41 -3.41 9.63
CA PRO A 33 6.72 -2.96 9.13
C PRO A 33 7.54 -4.10 8.53
N ASP A 34 7.42 -5.33 9.05
CA ASP A 34 8.17 -6.49 8.55
C ASP A 34 7.64 -7.00 7.20
N LYS A 35 6.44 -6.60 6.81
CA LYS A 35 5.80 -6.97 5.53
C LYS A 35 5.80 -5.85 4.52
N MET A 36 6.21 -4.65 4.93
CA MET A 36 6.26 -3.48 4.06
C MET A 36 7.48 -3.57 3.14
N ARG A 37 7.26 -3.53 1.83
CA ARG A 37 8.30 -3.61 0.81
C ARG A 37 8.59 -2.27 0.14
N GLY A 38 7.79 -1.28 0.42
CA GLY A 38 8.00 0.08 -0.08
C GLY A 38 6.92 1.02 0.41
N TRP A 39 7.26 2.28 0.52
CA TRP A 39 6.33 3.35 0.85
C TRP A 39 6.76 4.59 0.08
N TYR A 40 5.88 5.12 -0.75
CA TYR A 40 6.19 6.22 -1.65
C TYR A 40 5.08 7.26 -1.59
N ASP A 41 5.44 8.49 -1.21
CA ASP A 41 4.55 9.64 -1.33
C ASP A 41 4.69 10.25 -2.72
N LEU A 42 3.59 10.73 -3.30
CA LEU A 42 3.65 11.52 -4.52
C LEU A 42 4.19 12.91 -4.19
N VAL A 43 4.98 13.46 -5.11
CA VAL A 43 5.47 14.83 -4.97
C VAL A 43 4.27 15.78 -4.88
N GLY A 44 4.29 16.67 -3.89
CA GLY A 44 3.16 17.56 -3.61
C GLY A 44 2.33 17.09 -2.41
N GLY A 45 2.43 15.84 -2.02
CA GLY A 45 1.76 15.30 -0.83
C GLY A 45 0.30 14.92 -1.07
N GLY A 46 -0.30 14.36 -0.02
CA GLY A 46 -1.73 14.02 0.00
C GLY A 46 -2.09 12.72 -0.72
N ALA A 47 -1.14 12.03 -1.32
CA ALA A 47 -1.35 10.77 -1.99
C ALA A 47 -0.03 9.99 -2.09
N GLY A 48 -0.14 8.68 -2.29
CA GLY A 48 1.02 7.81 -2.44
C GLY A 48 0.60 6.36 -2.45
N PHE A 49 1.54 5.47 -2.23
CA PHE A 49 1.22 4.04 -2.14
C PHE A 49 2.26 3.29 -1.31
N LEU A 50 1.81 2.18 -0.75
CA LEU A 50 2.67 1.22 -0.07
C LEU A 50 2.64 -0.11 -0.82
N LEU A 51 3.73 -0.86 -0.72
CA LEU A 51 3.82 -2.24 -1.18
C LEU A 51 3.91 -3.13 0.05
N ILE A 52 2.97 -4.05 0.18
CA ILE A 52 2.90 -4.96 1.34
C ILE A 52 2.88 -6.39 0.84
N GLU A 53 3.75 -7.23 1.41
CA GLU A 53 3.84 -8.65 1.10
C GLU A 53 3.09 -9.46 2.14
N THR A 54 1.99 -10.10 1.75
CA THR A 54 1.25 -11.01 2.63
C THR A 54 0.40 -11.97 1.80
N GLU A 55 0.18 -13.17 2.33
CA GLU A 55 -0.76 -14.14 1.75
C GLU A 55 -2.19 -13.96 2.32
N ASP A 56 -2.35 -13.11 3.33
CA ASP A 56 -3.64 -12.89 3.99
C ASP A 56 -4.22 -11.53 3.62
N PRO A 57 -5.24 -11.47 2.74
CA PRO A 57 -5.89 -10.20 2.39
C PRO A 57 -6.53 -9.50 3.60
N GLY A 58 -6.89 -10.27 4.63
CA GLY A 58 -7.43 -9.70 5.87
C GLY A 58 -6.45 -8.80 6.60
N GLU A 59 -5.14 -9.08 6.50
CA GLU A 59 -4.11 -8.20 7.07
C GLU A 59 -4.07 -6.85 6.34
N ILE A 60 -4.27 -6.84 5.03
CA ILE A 60 -4.33 -5.60 4.25
C ILE A 60 -5.52 -4.76 4.71
N ASN A 61 -6.68 -5.39 4.85
CA ASN A 61 -7.88 -4.70 5.31
C ASN A 61 -7.69 -4.12 6.71
N ALA A 62 -7.13 -4.90 7.62
CA ALA A 62 -6.84 -4.44 8.98
C ALA A 62 -5.83 -3.30 9.02
N PHE A 63 -4.85 -3.30 8.10
CA PHE A 63 -3.90 -2.20 7.96
C PHE A 63 -4.60 -0.90 7.52
N CYS A 64 -5.49 -0.98 6.53
CA CYS A 64 -6.14 0.19 5.94
C CYS A 64 -7.21 0.81 6.83
N GLN A 65 -7.96 0.00 7.57
CA GLN A 65 -9.13 0.45 8.33
C GLN A 65 -8.86 1.60 9.30
N PRO A 66 -7.76 1.60 10.09
CA PRO A 66 -7.50 2.71 11.00
C PRO A 66 -7.28 4.05 10.34
N TYR A 67 -7.08 4.09 9.02
CA TYR A 67 -6.81 5.30 8.26
C TYR A 67 -8.00 5.76 7.41
N MET A 68 -9.10 5.02 7.40
CA MET A 68 -10.21 5.29 6.48
C MET A 68 -10.98 6.58 6.76
N ASP A 69 -10.87 7.13 7.96
CA ASP A 69 -11.41 8.45 8.29
C ASP A 69 -10.57 9.60 7.72
N LEU A 70 -9.33 9.32 7.34
CA LEU A 70 -8.39 10.34 6.87
C LEU A 70 -8.12 10.25 5.38
N MET A 71 -8.30 9.08 4.77
CA MET A 71 -7.94 8.83 3.39
C MET A 71 -8.75 7.71 2.76
N ASP A 72 -8.83 7.75 1.44
CA ASP A 72 -9.37 6.67 0.63
C ASP A 72 -8.24 5.72 0.22
N TRP A 73 -8.57 4.45 0.08
CA TRP A 73 -7.64 3.41 -0.32
C TRP A 73 -8.06 2.77 -1.64
N ASP A 74 -7.09 2.51 -2.51
CA ASP A 74 -7.24 1.68 -3.70
C ASP A 74 -6.25 0.52 -3.57
N VAL A 75 -6.75 -0.67 -3.26
CA VAL A 75 -5.93 -1.85 -2.97
C VAL A 75 -6.01 -2.83 -4.11
N ARG A 76 -4.84 -3.24 -4.60
CA ARG A 76 -4.73 -4.18 -5.72
C ARG A 76 -3.66 -5.22 -5.44
N ALA A 77 -3.99 -6.49 -5.73
CA ALA A 77 -2.99 -7.54 -5.76
C ALA A 77 -2.13 -7.37 -7.01
N LEU A 78 -0.83 -7.60 -6.88
CA LEU A 78 0.13 -7.42 -7.96
C LEU A 78 0.62 -8.78 -8.47
N ILE A 79 0.76 -8.89 -9.78
CA ILE A 79 1.39 -10.03 -10.42
C ILE A 79 2.79 -9.58 -10.83
N PRO A 80 3.86 -10.10 -10.17
CA PRO A 80 5.20 -9.72 -10.55
C PRO A 80 5.54 -10.23 -11.95
N GLN A 81 6.18 -9.38 -12.74
CA GLN A 81 6.64 -9.73 -14.07
C GLN A 81 8.15 -9.51 -14.14
N GLU A 82 8.87 -10.47 -14.71
CA GLU A 82 10.25 -10.29 -15.10
C GLU A 82 10.26 -10.17 -16.63
N TYR A 83 10.90 -9.11 -17.14
CA TYR A 83 10.78 -8.75 -18.54
C TYR A 83 11.22 -9.88 -19.49
N ARG A 84 12.39 -10.46 -19.25
CA ARG A 84 12.93 -11.51 -20.13
C ARG A 84 12.09 -12.78 -20.10
N ALA A 85 11.61 -13.17 -18.94
CA ALA A 85 10.72 -14.31 -18.81
C ALA A 85 9.36 -14.07 -19.48
N ALA A 86 8.84 -12.85 -19.36
CA ALA A 86 7.58 -12.47 -20.01
C ALA A 86 7.71 -12.54 -21.54
N ILE A 87 8.78 -11.97 -22.12
CA ILE A 87 9.03 -12.00 -23.56
C ILE A 87 9.17 -13.43 -24.06
N LYS A 88 9.88 -14.27 -23.34
CA LYS A 88 10.05 -15.68 -23.68
C LYS A 88 8.71 -16.42 -23.70
N ARG A 89 7.86 -16.17 -22.70
CA ARG A 89 6.52 -16.75 -22.63
C ARG A 89 5.65 -16.27 -23.79
N PHE A 90 5.64 -14.96 -24.07
CA PHE A 90 4.83 -14.38 -25.14
C PHE A 90 5.18 -14.97 -26.51
N ARG A 91 6.44 -15.21 -26.78
CA ARG A 91 6.88 -15.83 -28.04
C ARG A 91 6.31 -17.23 -28.23
N LYS A 92 6.07 -17.96 -27.15
CA LYS A 92 5.46 -19.31 -27.23
C LYS A 92 3.95 -19.26 -27.43
N GLU A 93 3.30 -18.18 -26.95
CA GLU A 93 1.84 -18.05 -27.01
C GLU A 93 1.34 -17.43 -28.32
N VAL A 94 2.23 -16.82 -29.11
CA VAL A 94 1.86 -16.15 -30.38
C VAL A 94 2.01 -17.06 -31.60
#